data_1035a1a4cd5955ff5d5d1d3f75efd87f
#
_entry.id   1035a1a4cd5955ff5d5d1d3f75efd87f
#
_cell.length_a   1.000
_cell.length_b   1.000
_cell.length_c   1.000
_cell.angle_alpha   90.00
_cell.angle_beta   90.00
_cell.angle_gamma   90.00
#
_symmetry.space_group_name_H-M   'P 1'
#
loop_
_entity.id
_entity.type
_entity.pdbx_description
1 polymer ?
#
loop_
_entity_poly.entity_id
_entity_poly.type
_entity_poly.pdbx_seq_one_letter_code
_entity_poly.pdbx_strand_id
1 'polypeptide(L)'
;MKIDKVIMSCDDKRYYLDFWEPVSKVWKKKFNIHPVLILFGDKKKLNVSEEFGTVVEFPTDPSILPHIQAQWARYWFPCTEPDTTWLISDIDMFPMSRHYFIDCVSNIPDDSFINLNADGDYFPACYNGGKGRTFKEVLELPDTWEQSIQQIHERSKEVHYAHTPESFNVYEPDCPPMANWGIDESFSCEKIKKFPDRNRIIRVSRPGGFCARRLDRASWKPDDNKVVSEWYNDCHSIRPYNSGHKPEIDRIVNLLLGN
;
A
#
# COMPACT_ATOMS: atom_id res chain seq x y z
N MET A 1 9.42 -12.79 11.74
CA MET A 1 9.27 -12.44 10.29
C MET A 1 10.21 -11.32 9.92
N LYS A 2 10.82 -11.36 8.76
CA LYS A 2 11.58 -10.26 8.17
C LYS A 2 10.92 -9.86 6.86
N ILE A 3 10.59 -8.59 6.70
CA ILE A 3 10.05 -8.07 5.43
C ILE A 3 11.19 -7.92 4.42
N ASP A 4 11.10 -8.60 3.27
CA ASP A 4 12.11 -8.55 2.21
C ASP A 4 11.79 -7.46 1.19
N LYS A 5 10.51 -7.34 0.81
CA LYS A 5 10.03 -6.41 -0.21
C LYS A 5 8.77 -5.68 0.23
N VAL A 6 8.62 -4.46 -0.24
CA VAL A 6 7.36 -3.71 -0.16
C VAL A 6 6.79 -3.53 -1.55
N ILE A 7 5.50 -3.82 -1.71
CA ILE A 7 4.80 -3.71 -2.98
C ILE A 7 3.83 -2.54 -2.97
N MET A 8 3.90 -1.75 -4.01
CA MET A 8 3.00 -0.65 -4.34
C MET A 8 2.47 -0.84 -5.75
N SER A 9 1.39 -0.20 -6.09
CA SER A 9 0.85 -0.25 -7.44
C SER A 9 0.17 1.06 -7.81
N CYS A 10 0.18 1.39 -9.08
CA CYS A 10 -0.59 2.50 -9.64
C CYS A 10 -0.85 2.32 -11.13
N ASP A 11 -1.77 3.12 -11.65
CA ASP A 11 -1.94 3.37 -13.09
C ASP A 11 -0.95 4.45 -13.57
N ASP A 12 -1.11 4.89 -14.80
CA ASP A 12 -0.25 5.90 -15.44
C ASP A 12 -0.51 7.35 -15.00
N LYS A 13 -1.40 7.56 -14.05
CA LYS A 13 -1.74 8.92 -13.57
C LYS A 13 -0.63 9.49 -12.71
N ARG A 14 -0.10 10.63 -13.11
CA ARG A 14 0.91 11.38 -12.37
C ARG A 14 0.48 11.75 -10.96
N TYR A 15 -0.80 11.85 -10.72
CA TYR A 15 -1.40 12.14 -9.41
C TYR A 15 -0.89 11.20 -8.30
N TYR A 16 -0.66 9.91 -8.65
CA TYR A 16 -0.09 8.89 -7.75
C TYR A 16 1.34 8.55 -8.10
N LEU A 17 1.65 8.37 -9.38
CA LEU A 17 2.94 7.86 -9.84
C LEU A 17 4.13 8.72 -9.38
N ASP A 18 3.94 10.03 -9.25
CA ASP A 18 5.01 10.95 -8.85
C ASP A 18 5.49 10.71 -7.38
N PHE A 19 4.74 9.95 -6.58
CA PHE A 19 5.19 9.51 -5.25
C PHE A 19 6.19 8.35 -5.29
N TRP A 20 6.30 7.63 -6.41
CA TRP A 20 7.14 6.43 -6.49
C TRP A 20 8.59 6.70 -6.08
N GLU A 21 9.23 7.70 -6.66
CA GLU A 21 10.63 7.97 -6.40
C GLU A 21 10.89 8.33 -4.94
N PRO A 22 10.22 9.33 -4.32
CA PRO A 22 10.49 9.67 -2.93
C PRO A 22 10.11 8.55 -1.95
N VAL A 23 9.03 7.82 -2.17
CA VAL A 23 8.60 6.73 -1.26
C VAL A 23 9.53 5.53 -1.38
N SER A 24 9.90 5.11 -2.61
CA SER A 24 10.84 4.01 -2.82
C SER A 24 12.21 4.33 -2.22
N LYS A 25 12.67 5.59 -2.34
CA LYS A 25 13.92 6.05 -1.71
C LYS A 25 13.90 5.86 -0.19
N VAL A 26 12.80 6.23 0.48
CA VAL A 26 12.68 6.04 1.94
C VAL A 26 12.68 4.55 2.31
N TRP A 27 11.87 3.72 1.65
CA TRP A 27 11.88 2.28 1.89
C TRP A 27 13.25 1.66 1.73
N LYS A 28 13.95 2.02 0.64
CA LYS A 28 15.28 1.46 0.32
C LYS A 28 16.36 1.97 1.28
N LYS A 29 16.46 3.29 1.48
CA LYS A 29 17.59 3.91 2.19
C LYS A 29 17.44 3.83 3.71
N LYS A 30 16.25 4.09 4.25
CA LYS A 30 16.02 4.08 5.71
C LYS A 30 15.74 2.68 6.24
N PHE A 31 14.93 1.88 5.55
CA PHE A 31 14.45 0.59 6.05
C PHE A 31 15.23 -0.61 5.52
N ASN A 32 16.00 -0.44 4.44
CA ASN A 32 16.68 -1.53 3.71
C ASN A 32 15.70 -2.62 3.25
N ILE A 33 14.47 -2.22 2.90
CA ILE A 33 13.45 -3.06 2.28
C ILE A 33 13.41 -2.72 0.79
N HIS A 34 13.33 -3.73 -0.09
CA HIS A 34 13.34 -3.51 -1.54
C HIS A 34 11.94 -3.12 -2.05
N PRO A 35 11.75 -1.90 -2.61
CA PRO A 35 10.46 -1.50 -3.15
C PRO A 35 10.22 -2.10 -4.53
N VAL A 36 8.96 -2.49 -4.78
CA VAL A 36 8.48 -2.96 -6.08
C VAL A 36 7.21 -2.18 -6.43
N LEU A 37 7.19 -1.60 -7.63
CA LEU A 37 6.02 -0.95 -8.20
C LEU A 37 5.42 -1.83 -9.29
N ILE A 38 4.15 -2.16 -9.16
CA ILE A 38 3.36 -2.72 -10.26
C ILE A 38 2.72 -1.55 -11.00
N LEU A 39 3.14 -1.36 -12.24
CA LEU A 39 2.72 -0.24 -13.07
C LEU A 39 1.80 -0.70 -14.19
N PHE A 40 0.58 -0.20 -14.19
CA PHE A 40 -0.35 -0.31 -15.32
C PHE A 40 -0.14 0.87 -16.27
N GLY A 41 0.94 0.79 -17.04
CA GLY A 41 1.39 1.84 -17.95
C GLY A 41 2.76 1.50 -18.57
N ASP A 42 3.23 2.36 -19.43
CA ASP A 42 4.55 2.24 -20.11
C ASP A 42 5.59 3.04 -19.31
N LYS A 43 6.48 2.34 -18.59
CA LYS A 43 7.49 2.97 -17.73
C LYS A 43 8.47 3.87 -18.51
N LYS A 44 8.74 3.55 -19.78
CA LYS A 44 9.65 4.36 -20.62
C LYS A 44 9.00 5.68 -21.02
N LYS A 45 7.74 5.63 -21.47
CA LYS A 45 6.97 6.85 -21.82
C LYS A 45 6.75 7.73 -20.60
N LEU A 46 6.56 7.13 -19.43
CA LEU A 46 6.33 7.82 -18.17
C LEU A 46 7.62 8.25 -17.49
N ASN A 47 8.78 7.82 -17.99
CA ASN A 47 10.11 8.11 -17.41
C ASN A 47 10.18 7.74 -15.92
N VAL A 48 9.76 6.50 -15.58
CA VAL A 48 9.73 6.03 -14.18
C VAL A 48 11.11 5.55 -13.78
N SER A 49 11.65 6.12 -12.70
CA SER A 49 12.97 5.78 -12.16
C SER A 49 12.96 4.39 -11.51
N GLU A 50 14.04 3.62 -11.73
CA GLU A 50 14.32 2.35 -11.03
C GLU A 50 15.54 2.47 -10.09
N GLU A 51 15.95 3.69 -9.72
CA GLU A 51 17.13 3.93 -8.87
C GLU A 51 16.98 3.29 -7.48
N PHE A 52 15.78 3.33 -6.91
CA PHE A 52 15.53 2.86 -5.53
C PHE A 52 14.72 1.57 -5.45
N GLY A 53 14.19 1.06 -6.56
CA GLY A 53 13.36 -0.14 -6.58
C GLY A 53 13.14 -0.69 -7.96
N THR A 54 12.34 -1.76 -8.06
CA THR A 54 12.00 -2.40 -9.34
C THR A 54 10.63 -1.91 -9.80
N VAL A 55 10.50 -1.64 -11.10
CA VAL A 55 9.21 -1.31 -11.75
C VAL A 55 8.83 -2.44 -12.68
N VAL A 56 7.72 -3.09 -12.38
CA VAL A 56 7.14 -4.17 -13.18
C VAL A 56 5.95 -3.63 -13.97
N GLU A 57 6.08 -3.58 -15.28
CA GLU A 57 4.95 -3.25 -16.16
C GLU A 57 3.97 -4.40 -16.20
N PHE A 58 2.70 -4.10 -16.00
CA PHE A 58 1.66 -5.11 -15.95
C PHE A 58 0.64 -4.90 -17.07
N PRO A 59 0.12 -5.98 -17.68
CA PRO A 59 -0.84 -5.86 -18.77
C PRO A 59 -2.15 -5.27 -18.26
N THR A 60 -2.70 -4.34 -19.01
CA THR A 60 -3.99 -3.71 -18.70
C THR A 60 -5.11 -4.42 -19.49
N ASP A 61 -6.15 -4.85 -18.78
CA ASP A 61 -7.40 -5.30 -19.41
C ASP A 61 -8.30 -4.07 -19.61
N PRO A 62 -8.64 -3.70 -20.86
CA PRO A 62 -9.44 -2.51 -21.15
C PRO A 62 -10.90 -2.63 -20.67
N SER A 63 -11.38 -3.82 -20.36
CA SER A 63 -12.73 -4.05 -19.82
C SER A 63 -12.85 -3.76 -18.33
N ILE A 64 -11.74 -3.61 -17.63
CA ILE A 64 -11.69 -3.41 -16.18
C ILE A 64 -11.05 -2.07 -15.85
N LEU A 65 -11.63 -1.33 -14.94
CA LEU A 65 -11.12 -0.01 -14.53
C LEU A 65 -9.66 -0.10 -14.05
N PRO A 66 -8.75 0.75 -14.55
CA PRO A 66 -7.31 0.65 -14.26
C PRO A 66 -6.97 0.67 -12.76
N HIS A 67 -7.69 1.48 -11.98
CA HIS A 67 -7.46 1.56 -10.54
C HIS A 67 -7.83 0.26 -9.80
N ILE A 68 -8.86 -0.48 -10.25
CA ILE A 68 -9.22 -1.80 -9.68
C ILE A 68 -8.09 -2.79 -9.95
N GLN A 69 -7.55 -2.78 -11.17
CA GLN A 69 -6.41 -3.63 -11.54
C GLN A 69 -5.19 -3.29 -10.69
N ALA A 70 -4.86 -2.01 -10.59
CA ALA A 70 -3.72 -1.55 -9.80
C ALA A 70 -3.88 -1.93 -8.30
N GLN A 71 -5.03 -1.65 -7.70
CA GLN A 71 -5.28 -2.01 -6.30
C GLN A 71 -5.16 -3.52 -6.05
N TRP A 72 -5.70 -4.36 -6.95
CA TRP A 72 -5.71 -5.81 -6.76
C TRP A 72 -4.35 -6.47 -7.05
N ALA A 73 -3.56 -5.94 -7.98
CA ALA A 73 -2.26 -6.50 -8.35
C ALA A 73 -1.30 -6.62 -7.16
N ARG A 74 -1.34 -5.71 -6.20
CA ARG A 74 -0.50 -5.76 -5.02
C ARG A 74 -0.83 -6.92 -4.06
N TYR A 75 -2.01 -7.51 -4.18
CA TYR A 75 -2.35 -8.73 -3.46
C TYR A 75 -1.93 -9.99 -4.21
N TRP A 76 -2.09 -9.99 -5.54
CA TRP A 76 -1.79 -11.18 -6.34
C TRP A 76 -0.30 -11.34 -6.66
N PHE A 77 0.39 -10.25 -7.00
CA PHE A 77 1.80 -10.32 -7.43
C PHE A 77 2.74 -11.00 -6.42
N PRO A 78 2.59 -10.82 -5.09
CA PRO A 78 3.37 -11.57 -4.10
C PRO A 78 3.39 -13.08 -4.32
N CYS A 79 2.31 -13.67 -4.86
CA CYS A 79 2.21 -15.11 -5.11
C CYS A 79 3.22 -15.62 -6.13
N THR A 80 3.77 -14.75 -7.00
CA THR A 80 4.80 -15.11 -7.99
C THR A 80 6.16 -15.43 -7.35
N GLU A 81 6.36 -15.00 -6.11
CA GLU A 81 7.56 -15.27 -5.30
C GLU A 81 7.15 -15.86 -3.95
N PRO A 82 6.80 -17.15 -3.88
CA PRO A 82 6.11 -17.77 -2.73
C PRO A 82 6.88 -17.71 -1.41
N ASP A 83 8.21 -17.66 -1.47
CA ASP A 83 9.06 -17.65 -0.27
C ASP A 83 9.53 -16.26 0.16
N THR A 84 9.30 -15.24 -0.66
CA THR A 84 9.60 -13.83 -0.36
C THR A 84 8.54 -13.27 0.58
N THR A 85 8.96 -12.55 1.60
CA THR A 85 8.05 -11.84 2.52
C THR A 85 7.76 -10.44 2.00
N TRP A 86 6.49 -10.20 1.73
CA TRP A 86 5.99 -8.95 1.17
C TRP A 86 5.23 -8.13 2.20
N LEU A 87 5.24 -6.81 2.03
CA LEU A 87 4.36 -5.88 2.70
C LEU A 87 3.66 -5.01 1.66
N ILE A 88 2.34 -4.91 1.70
CA ILE A 88 1.58 -3.96 0.86
C ILE A 88 1.70 -2.56 1.44
N SER A 89 1.96 -1.56 0.61
CA SER A 89 1.87 -0.14 0.94
C SER A 89 1.13 0.62 -0.14
N ASP A 90 0.44 1.69 0.24
CA ASP A 90 -0.04 2.65 -0.74
C ASP A 90 1.14 3.49 -1.24
N ILE A 91 1.08 3.92 -2.50
CA ILE A 91 2.20 4.62 -3.14
C ILE A 91 2.43 6.03 -2.56
N ASP A 92 1.42 6.63 -1.93
CA ASP A 92 1.46 7.93 -1.27
C ASP A 92 1.70 7.83 0.24
N MET A 93 2.16 6.66 0.71
CA MET A 93 2.45 6.43 2.12
C MET A 93 3.94 6.25 2.39
N PHE A 94 4.51 7.19 3.19
CA PHE A 94 5.90 7.12 3.62
C PHE A 94 6.03 6.36 4.94
N PRO A 95 6.90 5.33 5.02
CA PRO A 95 7.23 4.72 6.30
C PRO A 95 8.09 5.68 7.13
N MET A 96 7.83 5.80 8.43
CA MET A 96 8.54 6.75 9.27
C MET A 96 9.26 6.11 10.46
N SER A 97 8.71 5.05 11.05
CA SER A 97 9.26 4.41 12.27
C SER A 97 9.83 3.02 11.98
N ARG A 98 11.12 2.81 12.28
CA ARG A 98 11.76 1.49 12.22
C ARG A 98 11.12 0.52 13.21
N HIS A 99 10.80 1.00 14.40
CA HIS A 99 10.13 0.18 15.39
C HIS A 99 8.83 -0.42 14.84
N TYR A 100 8.02 0.38 14.16
CA TYR A 100 6.73 -0.07 13.63
C TYR A 100 6.86 -1.09 12.49
N PHE A 101 7.77 -0.88 11.54
CA PHE A 101 7.89 -1.73 10.36
C PHE A 101 8.91 -2.86 10.48
N ILE A 102 9.83 -2.80 11.44
CA ILE A 102 10.90 -3.80 11.62
C ILE A 102 10.75 -4.52 12.95
N ASP A 103 10.77 -3.79 14.08
CA ASP A 103 10.88 -4.44 15.40
C ASP A 103 9.56 -5.13 15.78
N CYS A 104 8.42 -4.49 15.51
CA CYS A 104 7.09 -5.07 15.82
C CYS A 104 6.81 -6.39 15.07
N VAL A 105 7.47 -6.64 13.93
CA VAL A 105 7.26 -7.84 13.12
C VAL A 105 8.33 -8.90 13.32
N SER A 106 9.47 -8.56 13.94
CA SER A 106 10.66 -9.42 14.01
C SER A 106 10.40 -10.78 14.67
N ASN A 107 9.52 -10.84 15.66
CA ASN A 107 9.18 -12.04 16.42
C ASN A 107 7.92 -12.76 15.91
N ILE A 108 7.31 -12.29 14.83
CA ILE A 108 6.12 -12.94 14.25
C ILE A 108 6.58 -14.16 13.43
N PRO A 109 5.90 -15.31 13.54
CA PRO A 109 6.21 -16.49 12.71
C PRO A 109 6.15 -16.19 11.22
N ASP A 110 7.04 -16.79 10.44
CA ASP A 110 7.22 -16.54 9.01
C ASP A 110 6.05 -16.99 8.12
N ASP A 111 5.22 -17.89 8.62
CA ASP A 111 4.02 -18.39 7.93
C ASP A 111 2.75 -17.60 8.26
N SER A 112 2.87 -16.55 9.06
CA SER A 112 1.76 -15.69 9.42
C SER A 112 1.40 -14.71 8.29
N PHE A 113 0.12 -14.35 8.24
CA PHE A 113 -0.38 -13.17 7.53
C PHE A 113 -0.54 -12.03 8.55
N ILE A 114 0.08 -10.90 8.29
CA ILE A 114 0.09 -9.76 9.21
C ILE A 114 -0.75 -8.60 8.67
N ASN A 115 -1.36 -7.84 9.57
CA ASN A 115 -1.87 -6.51 9.28
C ASN A 115 -1.34 -5.53 10.35
N LEU A 116 -0.53 -4.55 9.92
CA LEU A 116 0.09 -3.58 10.81
C LEU A 116 -0.83 -2.38 11.12
N ASN A 117 -1.96 -2.28 10.46
CA ASN A 117 -2.90 -1.17 10.64
C ASN A 117 -4.26 -1.67 11.17
N ALA A 118 -4.23 -2.71 11.99
CA ALA A 118 -5.44 -3.35 12.48
C ALA A 118 -6.27 -2.43 13.38
N ASP A 119 -7.59 -2.40 13.12
CA ASP A 119 -8.56 -1.73 13.96
C ASP A 119 -9.87 -2.53 14.01
N GLY A 120 -10.33 -2.83 15.21
CA GLY A 120 -11.50 -3.70 15.40
C GLY A 120 -11.39 -4.96 14.52
N ASP A 121 -12.42 -5.28 13.74
CA ASP A 121 -12.45 -6.42 12.81
C ASP A 121 -12.13 -6.04 11.34
N TYR A 122 -11.64 -4.84 11.12
CA TYR A 122 -11.30 -4.37 9.80
C TYR A 122 -9.82 -4.58 9.48
N PHE A 123 -9.51 -4.92 8.23
CA PHE A 123 -8.17 -5.14 7.72
C PHE A 123 -7.89 -4.17 6.57
N PRO A 124 -7.41 -2.95 6.86
CA PRO A 124 -7.02 -2.01 5.82
C PRO A 124 -6.01 -2.62 4.85
N ALA A 125 -6.07 -2.23 3.57
CA ALA A 125 -5.16 -2.74 2.54
C ALA A 125 -3.70 -2.49 2.90
N CYS A 126 -3.35 -1.29 3.31
CA CYS A 126 -2.07 -0.95 3.90
C CYS A 126 -2.12 -1.25 5.41
N TYR A 127 -1.30 -2.00 5.97
CA TYR A 127 -0.13 -2.75 5.56
C TYR A 127 -0.38 -4.25 5.78
N ASN A 128 -0.97 -4.92 4.80
CA ASN A 128 -1.06 -6.37 4.81
C ASN A 128 0.28 -6.97 4.40
N GLY A 129 0.70 -8.06 5.05
CA GLY A 129 1.97 -8.67 4.75
C GLY A 129 2.04 -10.15 5.07
N GLY A 130 3.07 -10.81 4.52
CA GLY A 130 3.33 -12.23 4.69
C GLY A 130 4.17 -12.78 3.54
N LYS A 131 4.47 -14.08 3.56
CA LYS A 131 5.09 -14.75 2.41
C LYS A 131 4.11 -14.82 1.24
N GLY A 132 4.63 -14.83 0.00
CA GLY A 132 3.78 -14.92 -1.19
C GLY A 132 2.84 -16.12 -1.17
N ARG A 133 3.29 -17.29 -0.68
CA ARG A 133 2.42 -18.46 -0.48
C ARG A 133 1.32 -18.23 0.56
N THR A 134 1.58 -17.41 1.58
CA THR A 134 0.59 -17.06 2.60
C THR A 134 -0.48 -16.12 2.03
N PHE A 135 -0.10 -15.16 1.17
CA PHE A 135 -1.06 -14.37 0.40
C PHE A 135 -2.00 -15.25 -0.42
N LYS A 136 -1.42 -16.21 -1.17
CA LYS A 136 -2.19 -17.14 -1.99
C LYS A 136 -3.20 -17.95 -1.18
N GLU A 137 -2.75 -18.50 -0.06
CA GLU A 137 -3.56 -19.35 0.81
C GLU A 137 -4.67 -18.55 1.50
N VAL A 138 -4.33 -17.43 2.18
CA VAL A 138 -5.27 -16.63 2.98
C VAL A 138 -6.33 -15.97 2.12
N LEU A 139 -5.96 -15.50 0.94
CA LEU A 139 -6.85 -14.79 0.03
C LEU A 139 -7.47 -15.69 -1.04
N GLU A 140 -7.13 -17.00 -1.03
CA GLU A 140 -7.60 -17.97 -2.04
C GLU A 140 -7.35 -17.49 -3.47
N LEU A 141 -6.12 -16.99 -3.70
CA LEU A 141 -5.76 -16.41 -4.99
C LEU A 141 -5.48 -17.50 -6.03
N PRO A 142 -5.98 -17.35 -7.26
CA PRO A 142 -5.73 -18.30 -8.33
C PRO A 142 -4.29 -18.22 -8.85
N ASP A 143 -3.91 -19.21 -9.68
CA ASP A 143 -2.55 -19.34 -10.19
C ASP A 143 -2.19 -18.26 -11.21
N THR A 144 -3.16 -17.73 -11.96
CA THR A 144 -2.89 -16.75 -12.99
C THR A 144 -3.50 -15.38 -12.68
N TRP A 145 -2.88 -14.33 -13.22
CA TRP A 145 -3.37 -12.96 -13.09
C TRP A 145 -4.77 -12.81 -13.71
N GLU A 146 -4.96 -13.41 -14.89
CA GLU A 146 -6.23 -13.34 -15.64
C GLU A 146 -7.40 -13.88 -14.80
N GLN A 147 -7.20 -15.01 -14.12
CA GLN A 147 -8.21 -15.55 -13.22
C GLN A 147 -8.42 -14.64 -12.00
N SER A 148 -7.35 -14.09 -11.46
CA SER A 148 -7.41 -13.23 -10.27
C SER A 148 -8.12 -11.91 -10.54
N ILE A 149 -7.83 -11.28 -11.68
CA ILE A 149 -8.47 -10.02 -12.04
C ILE A 149 -9.96 -10.22 -12.39
N GLN A 150 -10.34 -11.37 -12.92
CA GLN A 150 -11.74 -11.70 -13.15
C GLN A 150 -12.49 -11.88 -11.82
N GLN A 151 -11.90 -12.50 -10.80
CA GLN A 151 -12.54 -12.62 -9.49
C GLN A 151 -12.92 -11.27 -8.92
N ILE A 152 -11.99 -10.30 -8.91
CA ILE A 152 -12.27 -8.97 -8.36
C ILE A 152 -13.22 -8.18 -9.27
N HIS A 153 -13.16 -8.38 -10.58
CA HIS A 153 -14.08 -7.76 -11.53
C HIS A 153 -15.52 -8.25 -11.32
N GLU A 154 -15.75 -9.56 -11.19
CA GLU A 154 -17.08 -10.08 -10.85
C GLU A 154 -17.57 -9.53 -9.50
N ARG A 155 -16.71 -9.50 -8.50
CA ARG A 155 -17.05 -8.93 -7.21
C ARG A 155 -17.42 -7.43 -7.31
N SER A 156 -16.77 -6.69 -8.19
CA SER A 156 -17.08 -5.27 -8.40
C SER A 156 -18.45 -5.00 -9.01
N LYS A 157 -19.03 -5.99 -9.71
CA LYS A 157 -20.40 -5.91 -10.23
C LYS A 157 -21.46 -6.14 -9.16
N GLU A 158 -21.13 -6.94 -8.14
CA GLU A 158 -22.05 -7.28 -7.05
C GLU A 158 -22.12 -6.18 -5.98
N VAL A 159 -21.04 -5.44 -5.82
CA VAL A 159 -20.90 -4.47 -4.74
C VAL A 159 -20.69 -3.08 -5.32
N HIS A 160 -21.73 -2.28 -5.32
CA HIS A 160 -21.64 -0.87 -5.65
C HIS A 160 -21.17 -0.10 -4.42
N TYR A 161 -19.88 0.01 -4.22
CA TYR A 161 -19.34 1.05 -3.33
C TYR A 161 -19.47 2.39 -4.05
N ALA A 162 -20.59 3.06 -3.87
CA ALA A 162 -20.70 4.47 -4.19
C ALA A 162 -19.87 5.23 -3.13
N HIS A 163 -18.59 5.40 -3.37
CA HIS A 163 -17.92 6.55 -2.82
C HIS A 163 -18.51 7.76 -3.56
N THR A 164 -19.47 8.39 -2.93
CA THR A 164 -19.98 9.68 -3.43
C THR A 164 -18.82 10.69 -3.41
N PRO A 165 -18.80 11.67 -4.30
CA PRO A 165 -17.84 12.77 -4.24
C PRO A 165 -17.73 13.43 -2.85
N GLU A 166 -18.77 13.35 -2.04
CA GLU A 166 -18.84 13.88 -0.67
C GLU A 166 -18.02 13.07 0.36
N SER A 167 -17.71 11.79 0.09
CA SER A 167 -16.83 10.98 0.94
C SER A 167 -15.34 11.18 0.62
N PHE A 168 -15.01 11.75 -0.53
CA PHE A 168 -13.68 12.23 -0.85
C PHE A 168 -13.55 13.66 -0.35
N ASN A 169 -12.69 13.85 0.62
CA ASN A 169 -12.42 15.16 1.22
C ASN A 169 -12.37 16.28 0.18
N VAL A 170 -12.96 17.41 0.55
CA VAL A 170 -13.02 18.71 -0.14
C VAL A 170 -11.68 19.22 -0.72
N TYR A 171 -10.58 18.52 -0.45
CA TYR A 171 -9.21 18.86 -0.85
C TYR A 171 -8.71 18.19 -2.15
N GLU A 172 -9.54 17.40 -2.84
CA GLU A 172 -9.15 16.71 -4.08
C GLU A 172 -10.13 16.99 -5.24
N PRO A 173 -10.25 18.24 -5.69
CA PRO A 173 -11.21 18.62 -6.75
C PRO A 173 -10.94 17.92 -8.09
N ASP A 174 -9.72 17.43 -8.31
CA ASP A 174 -9.28 16.79 -9.57
C ASP A 174 -9.28 15.27 -9.50
N CYS A 175 -9.69 14.66 -8.38
CA CYS A 175 -9.82 13.21 -8.29
C CYS A 175 -11.18 12.80 -8.88
N PRO A 176 -11.22 12.14 -10.05
CA PRO A 176 -12.49 11.71 -10.61
C PRO A 176 -13.16 10.72 -9.66
N PRO A 177 -14.50 10.71 -9.57
CA PRO A 177 -15.22 9.71 -8.81
C PRO A 177 -14.84 8.33 -9.32
N MET A 178 -14.16 7.55 -8.48
CA MET A 178 -13.70 6.22 -8.83
C MET A 178 -14.71 5.21 -8.32
N ALA A 179 -15.52 4.69 -9.24
CA ALA A 179 -16.47 3.63 -8.94
C ALA A 179 -15.74 2.42 -8.32
N ASN A 180 -16.29 1.86 -7.24
CA ASN A 180 -15.72 0.71 -6.53
C ASN A 180 -14.32 0.93 -5.94
N TRP A 181 -13.95 2.16 -5.60
CA TRP A 181 -12.74 2.43 -4.83
C TRP A 181 -12.78 1.65 -3.50
N GLY A 182 -11.71 0.90 -3.20
CA GLY A 182 -11.64 0.08 -1.99
C GLY A 182 -12.29 -1.31 -2.12
N ILE A 183 -12.65 -1.75 -3.33
CA ILE A 183 -13.14 -3.11 -3.55
C ILE A 183 -12.11 -4.16 -3.16
N ASP A 184 -10.83 -3.90 -3.43
CA ASP A 184 -9.70 -4.74 -3.07
C ASP A 184 -9.61 -4.94 -1.55
N GLU A 185 -9.78 -3.87 -0.79
CA GLU A 185 -9.74 -3.88 0.66
C GLU A 185 -10.93 -4.64 1.26
N SER A 186 -12.12 -4.40 0.75
CA SER A 186 -13.33 -5.11 1.16
C SER A 186 -13.26 -6.60 0.86
N PHE A 187 -12.82 -6.96 -0.35
CA PHE A 187 -12.72 -8.35 -0.77
C PHE A 187 -11.63 -9.10 0.00
N SER A 188 -10.44 -8.50 0.15
CA SER A 188 -9.38 -9.09 0.95
C SER A 188 -9.77 -9.23 2.43
N CYS A 189 -10.44 -8.23 3.01
CA CYS A 189 -10.94 -8.29 4.38
C CYS A 189 -11.92 -9.45 4.58
N GLU A 190 -12.82 -9.70 3.63
CA GLU A 190 -13.74 -10.84 3.66
C GLU A 190 -12.98 -12.18 3.67
N LYS A 191 -11.98 -12.34 2.78
CA LYS A 191 -11.16 -13.54 2.70
C LYS A 191 -10.35 -13.76 3.98
N ILE A 192 -9.69 -12.73 4.49
CA ILE A 192 -8.92 -12.80 5.74
C ILE A 192 -9.82 -13.24 6.91
N LYS A 193 -11.03 -12.70 7.00
CA LYS A 193 -12.00 -13.07 8.05
C LYS A 193 -12.47 -14.52 7.96
N LYS A 194 -12.57 -15.07 6.77
CA LYS A 194 -13.00 -16.45 6.51
C LYS A 194 -11.88 -17.48 6.63
N PHE A 195 -10.62 -17.05 6.67
CA PHE A 195 -9.48 -17.96 6.75
C PHE A 195 -9.56 -18.80 8.04
N PRO A 196 -9.53 -20.15 7.94
CA PRO A 196 -9.85 -21.02 9.06
C PRO A 196 -8.80 -20.99 10.18
N ASP A 197 -7.51 -20.88 9.85
CA ASP A 197 -6.44 -20.83 10.84
C ASP A 197 -6.21 -19.41 11.35
N ARG A 198 -7.06 -19.00 12.27
CA ARG A 198 -7.03 -17.66 12.87
C ARG A 198 -5.72 -17.34 13.61
N ASN A 199 -5.00 -18.34 14.07
CA ASN A 199 -3.74 -18.14 14.79
C ASN A 199 -2.62 -17.62 13.87
N ARG A 200 -2.75 -17.82 12.57
CA ARG A 200 -1.80 -17.30 11.58
C ARG A 200 -2.15 -15.88 11.11
N ILE A 201 -3.29 -15.33 11.52
CA ILE A 201 -3.67 -13.93 11.22
C ILE A 201 -3.24 -13.05 12.39
N ILE A 202 -2.12 -12.37 12.24
CA ILE A 202 -1.54 -11.52 13.29
C ILE A 202 -1.90 -10.06 13.03
N ARG A 203 -2.52 -9.44 14.01
CA ARG A 203 -2.94 -8.05 13.96
C ARG A 203 -2.07 -7.23 14.89
N VAL A 204 -1.35 -6.28 14.32
CA VAL A 204 -0.52 -5.34 15.07
C VAL A 204 -1.27 -4.02 15.19
N SER A 205 -1.83 -3.78 16.37
CA SER A 205 -2.53 -2.52 16.65
C SER A 205 -1.55 -1.38 16.86
N ARG A 206 -1.92 -0.19 16.39
CA ARG A 206 -1.16 1.02 16.68
C ARG A 206 -1.39 1.47 18.12
N PRO A 207 -0.34 1.87 18.85
CA PRO A 207 -0.54 2.50 20.14
C PRO A 207 -1.38 3.78 19.97
N GLY A 208 -2.55 3.81 20.61
CA GLY A 208 -3.49 4.94 20.51
C GLY A 208 -4.64 4.76 19.51
N GLY A 209 -4.73 3.59 18.84
CA GLY A 209 -5.84 3.23 17.94
C GLY A 209 -5.56 3.47 16.45
N PHE A 210 -6.61 3.31 15.65
CA PHE A 210 -6.56 3.45 14.19
C PHE A 210 -6.02 4.81 13.77
N CYS A 211 -5.11 4.83 12.81
CA CYS A 211 -4.41 6.03 12.35
C CYS A 211 -3.64 6.81 13.42
N ALA A 212 -3.55 6.32 14.67
CA ALA A 212 -2.73 6.96 15.69
C ALA A 212 -1.26 6.99 15.26
N ARG A 213 -0.58 8.08 15.60
CA ARG A 213 0.80 8.35 15.18
C ARG A 213 1.00 8.33 13.66
N ARG A 214 -0.01 8.74 12.91
CA ARG A 214 0.08 8.99 11.48
C ARG A 214 0.17 10.50 11.25
N LEU A 215 1.06 10.91 10.37
CA LEU A 215 0.97 12.21 9.75
C LEU A 215 -0.02 12.09 8.59
N ASP A 216 -1.24 12.56 8.77
CA ASP A 216 -2.33 12.34 7.81
C ASP A 216 -2.65 13.61 7.04
N ARG A 217 -2.91 13.46 5.74
CA ARG A 217 -3.32 14.55 4.85
C ARG A 217 -4.56 15.29 5.31
N ALA A 218 -5.49 14.60 5.97
CA ALA A 218 -6.71 15.22 6.50
C ALA A 218 -6.44 16.19 7.66
N SER A 219 -5.28 16.06 8.31
CA SER A 219 -4.85 16.90 9.43
C SER A 219 -3.38 17.28 9.30
N TRP A 220 -2.97 17.68 8.10
CA TRP A 220 -1.58 17.91 7.74
C TRP A 220 -0.92 18.99 8.59
N LYS A 221 -0.11 18.58 9.55
CA LYS A 221 0.68 19.43 10.44
C LYS A 221 1.98 18.70 10.79
N PRO A 222 2.97 18.65 9.89
CA PRO A 222 4.21 17.97 10.15
C PRO A 222 5.02 18.66 11.27
N ASP A 223 5.53 17.84 12.18
CA ASP A 223 6.40 18.25 13.29
C ASP A 223 7.76 17.55 13.11
N ASP A 224 8.81 18.34 12.83
CA ASP A 224 10.14 17.83 12.51
C ASP A 224 10.72 16.97 13.64
N ASN A 225 10.51 17.37 14.90
CA ASN A 225 10.98 16.59 16.04
C ASN A 225 10.32 15.23 16.11
N LYS A 226 9.03 15.16 15.77
CA LYS A 226 8.30 13.89 15.69
C LYS A 226 8.73 13.04 14.50
N VAL A 227 9.13 13.65 13.37
CA VAL A 227 9.71 12.94 12.23
C VAL A 227 11.05 12.33 12.60
N VAL A 228 11.97 13.14 13.13
CA VAL A 228 13.33 12.72 13.49
C VAL A 228 13.33 11.68 14.61
N SER A 229 12.46 11.83 15.61
CA SER A 229 12.34 10.88 16.73
C SER A 229 11.55 9.61 16.39
N GLU A 230 11.11 9.45 15.15
CA GLU A 230 10.25 8.32 14.71
C GLU A 230 8.96 8.18 15.54
N TRP A 231 8.45 9.29 16.06
CA TRP A 231 7.17 9.28 16.79
C TRP A 231 6.00 8.92 15.90
N TYR A 232 6.03 9.39 14.63
CA TYR A 232 5.08 8.95 13.63
C TYR A 232 5.43 7.55 13.12
N ASN A 233 4.41 6.69 13.00
CA ASN A 233 4.58 5.38 12.37
C ASN A 233 4.72 5.51 10.86
N ASP A 234 3.86 6.30 10.25
CA ASP A 234 3.78 6.54 8.81
C ASP A 234 3.23 7.94 8.50
N CYS A 235 3.34 8.31 7.22
CA CYS A 235 2.75 9.51 6.67
C CYS A 235 1.85 9.13 5.50
N HIS A 236 0.56 9.53 5.55
CA HIS A 236 -0.36 9.51 4.42
C HIS A 236 -0.36 10.90 3.80
N SER A 237 0.38 11.05 2.72
CA SER A 237 0.77 12.35 2.16
C SER A 237 -0.37 13.08 1.48
N ILE A 238 -0.25 14.42 1.43
CA ILE A 238 -1.11 15.27 0.59
C ILE A 238 -0.81 14.95 -0.88
N ARG A 239 -1.85 14.86 -1.69
CA ARG A 239 -1.80 14.60 -3.12
C ARG A 239 -2.22 15.84 -3.94
N PRO A 240 -1.73 16.01 -5.17
CA PRO A 240 -0.64 15.25 -5.79
C PRO A 240 0.73 15.64 -5.21
N TYR A 241 1.75 14.78 -5.43
CA TYR A 241 3.12 15.07 -4.95
C TYR A 241 3.65 16.40 -5.50
N ASN A 242 3.48 16.64 -6.79
CA ASN A 242 3.88 17.88 -7.47
C ASN A 242 2.86 19.02 -7.26
N SER A 243 2.50 19.27 -6.01
CA SER A 243 1.63 20.38 -5.56
C SER A 243 2.42 21.46 -4.85
N GLY A 244 1.74 22.49 -4.34
CA GLY A 244 2.32 23.49 -3.44
C GLY A 244 2.92 22.91 -2.16
N HIS A 245 2.55 21.69 -1.79
CA HIS A 245 3.10 20.99 -0.61
C HIS A 245 4.38 20.19 -0.90
N LYS A 246 4.82 20.09 -2.17
CA LYS A 246 6.04 19.36 -2.53
C LYS A 246 7.26 19.76 -1.70
N PRO A 247 7.58 21.06 -1.48
CA PRO A 247 8.75 21.44 -0.69
C PRO A 247 8.70 20.91 0.75
N GLU A 248 7.51 20.84 1.32
CA GLU A 248 7.31 20.31 2.68
C GLU A 248 7.43 18.77 2.71
N ILE A 249 6.90 18.07 1.70
CA ILE A 249 7.04 16.63 1.55
C ILE A 249 8.53 16.28 1.36
N ASP A 250 9.25 17.01 0.51
CA ASP A 250 10.69 16.82 0.28
C ASP A 250 11.50 17.05 1.57
N ARG A 251 11.13 18.06 2.37
CA ARG A 251 11.75 18.30 3.68
C ARG A 251 11.54 17.11 4.61
N ILE A 252 10.32 16.54 4.68
CA ILE A 252 10.04 15.34 5.48
C ILE A 252 10.91 14.16 5.00
N VAL A 253 10.99 13.93 3.69
CA VAL A 253 11.82 12.87 3.12
C VAL A 253 13.30 13.06 3.49
N ASN A 254 13.83 14.29 3.42
CA ASN A 254 15.20 14.58 3.82
C ASN A 254 15.43 14.32 5.31
N LEU A 255 14.54 14.75 6.20
CA LEU A 255 14.59 14.43 7.62
C LEU A 255 14.58 12.92 7.90
N LEU A 256 13.74 12.16 7.19
CA LEU A 256 13.70 10.70 7.30
C LEU A 256 15.01 10.03 6.90
N LEU A 257 15.74 10.63 5.97
CA LEU A 257 17.01 10.11 5.45
C LEU A 257 18.24 10.65 6.20
N GLY A 258 18.05 11.55 7.17
CA GLY A 258 19.14 12.15 7.95
C GLY A 258 19.94 13.20 7.20
N ASN A 259 19.34 13.88 6.22
CA ASN A 259 19.93 14.93 5.39
C ASN A 259 19.48 16.33 5.86
#